data_d4b9843984c400a084dede207521f3c7
#
_entry.id   d4b9843984c400a084dede207521f3c7
#
_cell.length_a   1.000
_cell.length_b   1.000
_cell.length_c   1.000
_cell.angle_alpha   90.00
_cell.angle_beta   90.00
_cell.angle_gamma   90.00
#
_symmetry.space_group_name_H-M   'P 1'
#
loop_
_entity.id
_entity.type
_entity.pdbx_description
1 polymer ?
#
loop_
_entity_poly.entity_id
_entity_poly.type
_entity_poly.pdbx_seq_one_letter_code
_entity_poly.pdbx_strand_id
1 'polypeptide(L)'
;MGHEGATFRFTNDLDTPCTFYGYVGAQLLDAAGHALPTDVIRGGGYLFRDPGPELVAVPPGGSATFGMEWVHIPVGAETTCPTSSSIEVTPPDERTFLTIPARIMACGGGTLHVTAVQPAS
;
A
#
# COMPACT_ATOMS: atom_id res chain seq x y z
N MET A 1 1.36 19.37 3.76
CA MET A 1 2.36 19.25 4.82
C MET A 1 2.07 18.03 5.66
N GLY A 2 3.08 17.30 6.09
CA GLY A 2 2.91 16.11 6.90
C GLY A 2 2.52 14.85 6.12
N HIS A 3 2.51 14.91 4.80
CA HIS A 3 2.22 13.76 3.95
C HIS A 3 3.50 13.08 3.53
N GLU A 4 3.49 11.76 3.59
CA GLU A 4 4.57 10.93 3.08
C GLU A 4 3.98 9.89 2.13
N GLY A 5 4.79 9.41 1.23
CA GLY A 5 4.34 8.43 0.27
C GLY A 5 5.47 7.52 -0.19
N ALA A 6 5.07 6.37 -0.73
CA ALA A 6 5.98 5.41 -1.32
C ALA A 6 5.31 4.74 -2.51
N THR A 7 6.12 4.38 -3.49
CA THR A 7 5.67 3.56 -4.61
C THR A 7 6.10 2.13 -4.34
N PHE A 8 5.14 1.23 -4.41
CA PHE A 8 5.38 -0.21 -4.23
C PHE A 8 5.34 -0.88 -5.60
N ARG A 9 6.12 -1.94 -5.75
CA ARG A 9 6.25 -2.65 -7.01
C ARG A 9 6.01 -4.13 -6.80
N PHE A 10 5.11 -4.69 -7.61
CA PHE A 10 4.98 -6.13 -7.74
C PHE A 10 5.80 -6.57 -8.95
N THR A 11 6.64 -7.57 -8.76
CA THR A 11 7.41 -8.16 -9.87
C THR A 11 6.91 -9.59 -10.09
N ASN A 12 6.60 -9.91 -11.33
CA ASN A 12 6.14 -11.24 -11.69
C ASN A 12 7.36 -12.15 -11.91
N ASP A 13 7.62 -13.03 -10.96
CA ASP A 13 8.72 -13.99 -11.03
C ASP A 13 8.27 -15.38 -11.50
N LEU A 14 7.05 -15.48 -12.00
CA LEU A 14 6.52 -16.72 -12.60
C LEU A 14 6.85 -16.80 -14.08
N ASP A 15 6.65 -17.99 -14.67
CA ASP A 15 6.84 -18.22 -16.11
C ASP A 15 5.65 -17.79 -16.92
N THR A 16 4.53 -17.48 -16.28
CA THR A 16 3.28 -17.13 -16.94
C THR A 16 2.89 -15.72 -16.58
N PRO A 17 2.13 -15.03 -17.45
CA PRO A 17 1.64 -13.69 -17.12
C PRO A 17 0.70 -13.72 -15.90
N CYS A 18 0.70 -12.65 -15.15
CA CYS A 18 -0.30 -12.43 -14.11
C CYS A 18 -1.02 -11.11 -14.35
N THR A 19 -2.21 -10.97 -13.75
CA THR A 19 -3.03 -9.78 -13.93
C THR A 19 -3.40 -9.20 -12.59
N PHE A 20 -3.57 -7.87 -12.57
CA PHE A 20 -4.07 -7.13 -11.42
C PHE A 20 -5.23 -6.25 -11.87
N TYR A 21 -6.24 -6.12 -11.03
CA TYR A 21 -7.33 -5.19 -11.26
C TYR A 21 -7.77 -4.58 -9.94
N GLY A 22 -7.53 -3.29 -9.76
CA GLY A 22 -8.06 -2.57 -8.62
C GLY A 22 -7.02 -2.23 -7.55
N TYR A 23 -7.41 -2.34 -6.30
CA TYR A 23 -6.67 -1.83 -5.14
C TYR A 23 -6.18 -2.94 -4.24
N VAL A 24 -5.03 -2.73 -3.63
CA VAL A 24 -4.46 -3.66 -2.66
C VAL A 24 -5.17 -3.54 -1.32
N GLY A 25 -5.11 -4.62 -0.52
CA GLY A 25 -5.31 -4.54 0.92
C GLY A 25 -3.97 -4.33 1.61
N ALA A 26 -3.98 -3.73 2.78
CA ALA A 26 -2.75 -3.50 3.53
C ALA A 26 -3.01 -3.56 5.03
N GLN A 27 -2.02 -4.04 5.79
CA GLN A 27 -2.07 -4.11 7.25
C GLN A 27 -0.68 -3.79 7.80
N LEU A 28 -0.60 -2.74 8.59
CA LEU A 28 0.64 -2.38 9.29
C LEU A 28 0.85 -3.32 10.47
N LEU A 29 2.10 -3.72 10.68
CA LEU A 29 2.47 -4.62 11.77
C LEU A 29 3.58 -4.01 12.61
N ASP A 30 3.55 -4.29 13.92
CA ASP A 30 4.63 -3.91 14.82
C ASP A 30 5.81 -4.89 14.75
N ALA A 31 6.84 -4.67 15.55
CA ALA A 31 8.04 -5.51 15.54
C ALA A 31 7.77 -6.96 15.97
N ALA A 32 6.70 -7.20 16.72
CA ALA A 32 6.31 -8.55 17.14
C ALA A 32 5.36 -9.21 16.12
N GLY A 33 5.03 -8.52 15.04
CA GLY A 33 4.12 -9.04 14.03
C GLY A 33 2.65 -8.84 14.37
N HIS A 34 2.34 -8.05 15.39
CA HIS A 34 0.96 -7.76 15.75
C HIS A 34 0.39 -6.63 14.88
N ALA A 35 -0.89 -6.71 14.57
CA ALA A 35 -1.56 -5.70 13.76
C ALA A 35 -1.62 -4.36 14.48
N LEU A 36 -1.22 -3.31 13.78
CA LEU A 36 -1.44 -1.93 14.20
C LEU A 36 -2.73 -1.41 13.57
N PRO A 37 -3.36 -0.38 14.15
CA PRO A 37 -4.53 0.23 13.52
C PRO A 37 -4.20 0.63 12.09
N THR A 38 -5.02 0.19 11.13
CA THR A 38 -4.80 0.44 9.70
C THR A 38 -6.15 0.60 9.03
N ASP A 39 -6.31 1.69 8.29
CA ASP A 39 -7.53 1.98 7.55
C ASP A 39 -7.12 2.33 6.11
N VAL A 40 -7.42 1.43 5.17
CA VAL A 40 -7.04 1.61 3.77
C VAL A 40 -8.16 2.31 3.02
N ILE A 41 -7.82 3.45 2.44
CA ILE A 41 -8.76 4.26 1.65
C ILE A 41 -8.31 4.21 0.19
N ARG A 42 -9.23 3.83 -0.68
CA ARG A 42 -8.99 3.79 -2.13
C ARG A 42 -9.02 5.19 -2.70
N GLY A 43 -8.01 5.50 -3.47
CA GLY A 43 -7.82 6.82 -4.06
C GLY A 43 -6.49 7.41 -3.64
N GLY A 44 -5.88 8.16 -4.51
CA GLY A 44 -4.67 8.89 -4.19
C GLY A 44 -5.00 10.01 -3.21
N GLY A 45 -4.04 10.57 -2.57
CA GLY A 45 -4.22 11.74 -1.72
C GLY A 45 -3.65 12.96 -2.41
N TYR A 46 -2.72 13.61 -1.73
CA TYR A 46 -2.06 14.79 -2.28
C TYR A 46 -0.84 14.45 -3.13
N LEU A 47 -0.19 13.31 -2.84
CA LEU A 47 1.08 12.97 -3.50
C LEU A 47 0.90 12.12 -4.74
N PHE A 48 -0.16 11.31 -4.78
CA PHE A 48 -0.41 10.39 -5.89
C PHE A 48 -1.76 10.68 -6.52
N ARG A 49 -1.77 10.65 -7.84
CA ARG A 49 -3.00 10.67 -8.60
C ARG A 49 -3.47 9.24 -8.80
N ASP A 50 -4.74 8.98 -8.49
CA ASP A 50 -5.33 7.67 -8.72
C ASP A 50 -6.00 7.65 -10.09
N PRO A 51 -5.52 6.82 -11.04
CA PRO A 51 -6.15 6.74 -12.36
C PRO A 51 -7.43 5.91 -12.36
N GLY A 52 -7.76 5.28 -11.23
CA GLY A 52 -8.86 4.31 -11.15
C GLY A 52 -8.46 2.92 -11.60
N PRO A 53 -9.31 1.92 -11.32
CA PRO A 53 -8.98 0.53 -11.64
C PRO A 53 -8.88 0.30 -13.14
N GLU A 54 -7.87 -0.46 -13.55
CA GLU A 54 -7.73 -0.96 -14.92
C GLU A 54 -7.11 -2.35 -14.88
N LEU A 55 -7.37 -3.14 -15.90
CA LEU A 55 -6.77 -4.46 -15.98
C LEU A 55 -5.31 -4.31 -16.41
N VAL A 56 -4.41 -4.77 -15.56
CA VAL A 56 -2.97 -4.70 -15.80
C VAL A 56 -2.44 -6.10 -15.99
N ALA A 57 -1.94 -6.41 -17.19
CA ALA A 57 -1.30 -7.67 -17.49
C ALA A 57 0.20 -7.50 -17.34
N VAL A 58 0.82 -8.37 -16.54
CA VAL A 58 2.25 -8.31 -16.24
C VAL A 58 2.90 -9.58 -16.77
N PRO A 59 3.74 -9.45 -17.81
CA PRO A 59 4.44 -10.64 -18.35
C PRO A 59 5.49 -11.12 -17.36
N PRO A 60 6.02 -12.35 -17.56
CA PRO A 60 7.13 -12.83 -16.74
C PRO A 60 8.29 -11.83 -16.72
N GLY A 61 8.80 -11.53 -15.53
CA GLY A 61 9.85 -10.55 -15.35
C GLY A 61 9.37 -9.10 -15.35
N GLY A 62 8.10 -8.86 -15.67
CA GLY A 62 7.55 -7.51 -15.66
C GLY A 62 7.09 -7.08 -14.29
N SER A 63 6.58 -5.85 -14.19
CA SER A 63 6.18 -5.27 -12.92
C SER A 63 4.93 -4.42 -13.06
N ALA A 64 4.25 -4.25 -11.92
CA ALA A 64 3.16 -3.29 -11.75
C ALA A 64 3.41 -2.51 -10.46
N THR A 65 2.85 -1.32 -10.37
CA THR A 65 3.09 -0.44 -9.21
C THR A 65 1.79 0.11 -8.65
N PHE A 66 1.85 0.53 -7.38
CA PHE A 66 0.81 1.36 -6.79
C PHE A 66 1.46 2.35 -5.84
N GLY A 67 0.80 3.48 -5.63
CA GLY A 67 1.23 4.47 -4.65
C GLY A 67 0.49 4.31 -3.34
N MET A 68 1.18 4.61 -2.25
CA MET A 68 0.59 4.63 -0.92
C MET A 68 1.02 5.91 -0.24
N GLU A 69 0.08 6.56 0.42
CA GLU A 69 0.31 7.85 1.06
C GLU A 69 -0.31 7.86 2.45
N TRP A 70 0.35 8.52 3.38
CA TRP A 70 -0.15 8.65 4.75
C TRP A 70 0.27 9.99 5.33
N VAL A 71 -0.29 10.32 6.50
CA VAL A 71 0.04 11.54 7.23
C VAL A 71 0.83 11.15 8.48
N HIS A 72 1.97 11.80 8.71
CA HIS A 72 2.82 11.51 9.85
C HIS A 72 2.70 12.55 10.98
N ILE A 73 1.64 13.36 10.93
CA ILE A 73 1.34 14.36 11.96
C ILE A 73 0.06 13.93 12.68
N PRO A 74 0.05 13.90 14.02
CA PRO A 74 -1.16 13.52 14.77
C PRO A 74 -2.39 14.32 14.36
N VAL A 75 -3.53 13.63 14.31
CA VAL A 75 -4.80 14.17 13.85
C VAL A 75 -5.80 14.13 15.00
N GLY A 76 -6.52 15.24 15.22
CA GLY A 76 -7.55 15.30 16.26
C GLY A 76 -6.94 15.15 17.65
N ALA A 77 -7.41 14.16 18.41
CA ALA A 77 -6.97 13.92 19.77
C ALA A 77 -5.72 13.05 19.88
N GLU A 78 -5.16 12.61 18.76
CA GLU A 78 -3.92 11.83 18.77
C GLU A 78 -2.78 12.67 19.35
N THR A 79 -1.94 12.04 20.16
CA THR A 79 -0.71 12.67 20.66
C THR A 79 0.51 12.01 20.05
N THR A 80 0.42 10.71 19.75
CA THR A 80 1.48 9.93 19.08
C THR A 80 0.81 8.95 18.13
N CYS A 81 1.57 8.46 17.17
CA CYS A 81 1.10 7.47 16.22
C CYS A 81 2.06 6.30 16.22
N PRO A 82 1.56 5.05 16.17
CA PRO A 82 2.44 3.90 16.09
C PRO A 82 3.25 3.91 14.80
N THR A 83 4.49 3.41 14.88
CA THR A 83 5.33 3.21 13.71
C THR A 83 5.42 1.71 13.43
N SER A 84 5.14 1.32 12.19
CA SER A 84 5.23 -0.08 11.79
C SER A 84 6.67 -0.54 11.65
N SER A 85 6.87 -1.85 11.72
CA SER A 85 8.13 -2.51 11.34
C SER A 85 7.99 -3.23 10.01
N SER A 86 6.78 -3.62 9.66
CA SER A 86 6.49 -4.28 8.39
C SER A 86 5.07 -3.96 7.95
N ILE A 87 4.76 -4.32 6.72
CA ILE A 87 3.42 -4.19 6.16
C ILE A 87 3.06 -5.46 5.40
N GLU A 88 1.85 -5.95 5.62
CA GLU A 88 1.26 -6.99 4.78
C GLU A 88 0.53 -6.31 3.64
N VAL A 89 0.82 -6.73 2.41
CA VAL A 89 0.13 -6.22 1.23
C VAL A 89 -0.54 -7.39 0.54
N THR A 90 -1.85 -7.26 0.33
CA THR A 90 -2.65 -8.25 -0.38
C THR A 90 -2.96 -7.71 -1.76
N PRO A 91 -2.47 -8.38 -2.83
CA PRO A 91 -2.79 -7.94 -4.19
C PRO A 91 -4.30 -7.95 -4.45
N PRO A 92 -4.80 -7.13 -5.40
CA PRO A 92 -6.24 -7.15 -5.71
C PRO A 92 -6.72 -8.55 -6.09
N ASP A 93 -7.90 -8.91 -5.59
CA ASP A 93 -8.56 -10.19 -5.87
C ASP A 93 -7.81 -11.42 -5.37
N GLU A 94 -6.82 -11.23 -4.50
CA GLU A 94 -6.07 -12.31 -3.87
C GLU A 94 -6.45 -12.43 -2.40
N ARG A 95 -6.14 -13.59 -1.81
CA ARG A 95 -6.35 -13.85 -0.38
C ARG A 95 -5.05 -14.00 0.37
N THR A 96 -3.98 -14.29 -0.34
CA THR A 96 -2.65 -14.40 0.26
C THR A 96 -1.98 -13.03 0.22
N PHE A 97 -1.23 -12.74 1.26
CA PHE A 97 -0.53 -11.47 1.37
C PHE A 97 0.98 -11.67 1.32
N LEU A 98 1.67 -10.59 1.01
CA LEU A 98 3.13 -10.51 1.07
C LEU A 98 3.48 -9.60 2.24
N THR A 99 4.50 -9.95 3.00
CA THR A 99 4.97 -9.13 4.11
C THR A 99 6.34 -8.58 3.76
N ILE A 100 6.49 -7.27 3.86
CA ILE A 100 7.77 -6.61 3.59
C ILE A 100 8.13 -5.67 4.74
N PRO A 101 9.41 -5.42 4.99
CA PRO A 101 9.82 -4.41 5.96
C PRO A 101 9.37 -3.03 5.50
N ALA A 102 8.76 -2.27 6.41
CA ALA A 102 8.34 -0.91 6.10
C ALA A 102 8.13 -0.14 7.40
N ARG A 103 8.85 0.94 7.58
CA ARG A 103 8.68 1.84 8.72
C ARG A 103 7.74 2.95 8.32
N ILE A 104 6.48 2.81 8.71
CA ILE A 104 5.44 3.77 8.38
C ILE A 104 4.78 4.22 9.68
N MET A 105 4.82 5.52 9.93
CA MET A 105 4.09 6.12 11.05
C MET A 105 2.86 6.80 10.46
N ALA A 106 1.76 6.05 10.39
CA ALA A 106 0.51 6.54 9.82
C ALA A 106 -0.38 7.05 10.94
N CYS A 107 -0.60 8.35 10.98
CA CYS A 107 -1.53 9.00 11.89
C CYS A 107 -2.94 8.99 11.30
N GLY A 108 -3.91 9.55 12.01
CA GLY A 108 -5.30 9.48 11.59
C GLY A 108 -5.86 8.06 11.71
N GLY A 109 -5.48 7.34 12.78
CA GLY A 109 -5.94 5.98 12.99
C GLY A 109 -5.31 4.95 12.05
N GLY A 110 -4.14 5.25 11.47
CA GLY A 110 -3.48 4.35 10.54
C GLY A 110 -4.02 4.47 9.13
N THR A 111 -4.51 5.62 8.74
CA THR A 111 -5.08 5.84 7.41
C THR A 111 -4.02 5.77 6.33
N LEU A 112 -4.24 4.91 5.34
CA LEU A 112 -3.38 4.75 4.17
C LEU A 112 -4.23 4.99 2.92
N HIS A 113 -3.84 5.97 2.09
CA HIS A 113 -4.47 6.17 0.78
C HIS A 113 -3.68 5.38 -0.25
N VAL A 114 -4.34 4.55 -1.03
CA VAL A 114 -3.69 3.73 -2.05
C VAL A 114 -4.26 4.03 -3.42
N THR A 115 -3.40 4.06 -4.43
CA THR A 115 -3.86 4.13 -5.82
C THR A 115 -4.19 2.72 -6.32
N ALA A 116 -4.96 2.65 -7.39
CA ALA A 116 -5.13 1.38 -8.11
C ALA A 116 -3.76 0.91 -8.63
N VAL A 117 -3.64 -0.41 -8.78
CA VAL A 117 -2.43 -0.98 -9.39
C VAL A 117 -2.39 -0.57 -10.86
N GLN A 118 -1.21 -0.17 -11.33
CA GLN A 118 -1.01 0.34 -12.68
C GLN A 118 0.26 -0.26 -13.29
N PRO A 119 0.38 -0.21 -14.61
CA PRO A 119 1.62 -0.70 -15.25
C PRO A 119 2.81 0.10 -14.73
N ALA A 120 3.92 -0.58 -14.53
CA ALA A 120 5.17 0.11 -14.23
C ALA A 120 5.67 0.83 -15.47
N SER A 121 6.07 2.06 -15.30
CA SER A 121 6.61 2.86 -16.40
C SER A 121 8.12 2.82 -16.44
#